data_856abfb3095ade3af18f0d1f787e60b1
#
_entry.id   856abfb3095ade3af18f0d1f787e60b1
#
_cell.length_a   1.000
_cell.length_b   1.000
_cell.length_c   1.000
_cell.angle_alpha   90.00
_cell.angle_beta   90.00
_cell.angle_gamma   90.00
#
_symmetry.space_group_name_H-M   'P 1'
#
loop_
_entity.id
_entity.type
_entity.pdbx_description
1 polymer ?
#
loop_
_entity_poly.entity_id
_entity_poly.type
_entity_poly.pdbx_seq_one_letter_code
_entity_poly.pdbx_strand_id
1 'polypeptide(L)'
;TEAVPDHLAAVIGVLSRLSVGQAAIVQVIFTSAPKSWLRAAHSILNPPPPPPETPATPAHPQKAQIELKTNHSIYFTDIRLVTIAKEQSTSRSILTQLAGSFGVYTLSEGNSLALKTPSQNSEQKLKSSIISRQMNCAPKGQYLNILEIASIFHLPNNTLANLKNITWGKTLKGEAPQDLPINNLSSDKDKINFFATTEFKNNVSVFGIKKGDDRRRHMYILGKSGTGKTTLIANMAIQDIQAGHGVAIIDPHGDLSEILLDYIPEERINDVVYLDPSTKDISFNLNPLVVKDKQHQELVVSSILSIFTKIWANVWSARMEYILRNTLLTLVEKPGSTLLDIPRLLTDSKFRNEYLESVKDEVVHEFWKKEYDKYSERFQSEAISPILNKVGRFTTSRLIRNIVGHKHSTVDIEDLMNQGKIIILNLAQGKIGEDNTALLGAMFITQMQIAAMNRVHVPEEQRQDFFLYVDEFQNFATESFVKILSEARKFRLNLILANQYTAQLPEEIQKAIFGNAGTVVTFVVGADDANQLINELGNQYTQDDLVGLGKYQVVTKLSINGRISN
;
A
#
# COMPACT_ATOMS: atom_id res chain seq x y z
N THR A 1 0.37 33.86 -2.87
CA THR A 1 -0.94 34.18 -3.47
C THR A 1 -2.01 33.65 -2.55
N GLU A 2 -2.72 34.55 -1.85
CA GLU A 2 -3.88 34.17 -1.03
C GLU A 2 -4.89 33.45 -1.92
N ALA A 3 -5.32 32.27 -1.50
CA ALA A 3 -6.30 31.48 -2.22
C ALA A 3 -7.64 32.26 -2.20
N VAL A 4 -8.12 32.68 -3.36
CA VAL A 4 -9.44 33.26 -3.49
C VAL A 4 -10.46 32.21 -3.04
N PRO A 5 -11.32 32.53 -2.05
CA PRO A 5 -12.30 31.57 -1.56
C PRO A 5 -13.24 31.15 -2.69
N ASP A 6 -13.44 29.85 -2.85
CA ASP A 6 -14.36 29.30 -3.83
C ASP A 6 -15.80 29.59 -3.39
N HIS A 7 -16.52 30.43 -4.16
CA HIS A 7 -17.90 30.77 -3.86
C HIS A 7 -18.87 29.57 -3.84
N LEU A 8 -18.48 28.47 -4.51
CA LEU A 8 -19.24 27.22 -4.50
C LEU A 8 -19.22 26.54 -3.12
N ALA A 9 -18.28 26.90 -2.24
CA ALA A 9 -18.16 26.34 -0.89
C ALA A 9 -19.46 26.39 -0.08
N ALA A 10 -20.21 27.51 -0.20
CA ALA A 10 -21.48 27.69 0.51
C ALA A 10 -22.55 26.70 0.01
N VAL A 11 -22.66 26.50 -1.30
CA VAL A 11 -23.60 25.57 -1.94
C VAL A 11 -23.24 24.13 -1.59
N ILE A 12 -21.97 23.76 -1.77
CA ILE A 12 -21.46 22.41 -1.47
C ILE A 12 -21.57 22.11 0.02
N GLY A 13 -21.35 23.11 0.88
CA GLY A 13 -21.52 22.97 2.34
C GLY A 13 -22.94 22.57 2.75
N VAL A 14 -23.96 23.03 2.04
CA VAL A 14 -25.35 22.59 2.24
C VAL A 14 -25.55 21.16 1.73
N LEU A 15 -25.06 20.87 0.51
CA LEU A 15 -25.19 19.55 -0.11
C LEU A 15 -24.48 18.44 0.69
N SER A 16 -23.33 18.76 1.31
CA SER A 16 -22.57 17.79 2.12
C SER A 16 -23.23 17.38 3.45
N ARG A 17 -24.25 18.12 3.91
CA ARG A 17 -24.98 17.83 5.16
C ARG A 17 -26.24 17.00 4.96
N LEU A 18 -26.57 16.65 3.73
CA LEU A 18 -27.76 15.84 3.44
C LEU A 18 -27.62 14.43 4.03
N SER A 19 -28.71 13.94 4.61
CA SER A 19 -28.79 12.60 5.16
C SER A 19 -29.33 11.58 4.16
N VAL A 20 -29.19 10.30 4.44
CA VAL A 20 -29.76 9.22 3.61
C VAL A 20 -31.28 9.41 3.44
N GLY A 21 -31.76 9.39 2.21
CA GLY A 21 -33.16 9.65 1.86
C GLY A 21 -33.48 11.12 1.58
N GLN A 22 -32.48 12.01 1.62
CA GLN A 22 -32.58 13.41 1.20
C GLN A 22 -31.76 13.62 -0.09
N ALA A 23 -32.24 14.48 -0.97
CA ALA A 23 -31.50 14.91 -2.16
C ALA A 23 -31.75 16.40 -2.45
N ALA A 24 -30.74 17.05 -3.04
CA ALA A 24 -30.87 18.38 -3.56
C ALA A 24 -30.19 18.49 -4.92
N ILE A 25 -30.76 19.28 -5.81
CA ILE A 25 -30.28 19.49 -7.17
C ILE A 25 -30.20 20.99 -7.45
N VAL A 26 -29.06 21.42 -7.95
CA VAL A 26 -28.89 22.73 -8.56
C VAL A 26 -28.79 22.52 -10.07
N GLN A 27 -29.77 23.03 -10.80
CA GLN A 27 -29.82 22.93 -12.26
C GLN A 27 -29.64 24.32 -12.88
N VAL A 28 -28.63 24.51 -13.69
CA VAL A 28 -28.35 25.75 -14.43
C VAL A 28 -28.57 25.47 -15.91
N ILE A 29 -29.52 26.20 -16.52
CA ILE A 29 -29.82 26.10 -17.96
C ILE A 29 -29.61 27.47 -18.54
N PHE A 30 -28.94 27.57 -19.67
CA PHE A 30 -28.68 28.85 -20.34
C PHE A 30 -28.74 28.70 -21.86
N THR A 31 -29.12 29.80 -22.53
CA THR A 31 -29.14 29.97 -23.99
C THR A 31 -28.68 31.37 -24.36
N SER A 32 -28.24 31.56 -25.59
CA SER A 32 -27.77 32.88 -26.04
C SER A 32 -28.83 33.98 -25.82
N ALA A 33 -28.41 35.13 -25.36
CA ALA A 33 -29.30 36.26 -25.20
C ALA A 33 -29.89 36.73 -26.56
N PRO A 34 -31.17 37.17 -26.61
CA PRO A 34 -31.76 37.64 -27.85
C PRO A 34 -31.08 38.95 -28.29
N LYS A 35 -30.97 39.15 -29.60
CA LYS A 35 -30.37 40.35 -30.20
C LYS A 35 -31.05 41.65 -29.75
N SER A 36 -32.34 41.62 -29.42
CA SER A 36 -33.08 42.75 -28.89
C SER A 36 -32.55 43.26 -27.55
N TRP A 37 -32.18 42.35 -26.64
CA TRP A 37 -31.58 42.70 -25.35
C TRP A 37 -30.20 43.36 -25.52
N LEU A 38 -29.35 42.76 -26.39
CA LEU A 38 -28.02 43.33 -26.69
C LEU A 38 -28.13 44.74 -27.30
N ARG A 39 -29.09 44.97 -28.23
CA ARG A 39 -29.33 46.29 -28.79
C ARG A 39 -29.79 47.31 -27.72
N ALA A 40 -30.68 46.90 -26.81
CA ALA A 40 -31.12 47.76 -25.72
C ALA A 40 -29.96 48.14 -24.77
N ALA A 41 -29.08 47.18 -24.43
CA ALA A 41 -27.89 47.45 -23.63
C ALA A 41 -26.93 48.44 -24.35
N HIS A 42 -26.67 48.25 -25.63
CA HIS A 42 -25.83 49.13 -26.43
C HIS A 42 -26.44 50.55 -26.58
N SER A 43 -27.75 50.71 -26.67
CA SER A 43 -28.38 52.04 -26.73
C SER A 43 -28.27 52.82 -25.42
N ILE A 44 -28.19 52.14 -24.28
CA ILE A 44 -27.92 52.77 -22.97
C ILE A 44 -26.46 53.22 -22.88
N LEU A 45 -25.54 52.44 -23.41
CA LEU A 45 -24.10 52.75 -23.39
C LEU A 45 -23.73 53.88 -24.35
N ASN A 46 -24.38 53.89 -25.52
CA ASN A 46 -24.16 54.86 -26.61
C ASN A 46 -25.48 55.49 -27.01
N PRO A 47 -26.03 56.40 -26.17
CA PRO A 47 -27.26 57.10 -26.53
C PRO A 47 -27.05 57.94 -27.78
N PRO A 48 -28.08 58.13 -28.62
CA PRO A 48 -27.97 58.97 -29.77
C PRO A 48 -27.67 60.42 -29.35
N PRO A 49 -26.95 61.19 -30.15
CA PRO A 49 -26.64 62.57 -29.83
C PRO A 49 -27.94 63.38 -29.58
N PRO A 50 -28.00 64.23 -28.56
CA PRO A 50 -29.16 65.02 -28.26
C PRO A 50 -29.44 66.01 -29.41
N PRO A 51 -30.72 66.43 -29.66
CA PRO A 51 -31.05 67.44 -30.62
C PRO A 51 -30.28 68.73 -30.34
N PRO A 52 -29.94 69.50 -31.37
CA PRO A 52 -29.34 70.86 -31.17
C PRO A 52 -30.19 71.65 -30.19
N GLU A 53 -29.59 72.28 -29.16
CA GLU A 53 -30.22 73.06 -28.10
C GLU A 53 -30.71 72.28 -26.85
N THR A 54 -30.52 70.97 -26.75
CA THR A 54 -30.81 70.23 -25.51
C THR A 54 -29.53 69.97 -24.72
N PRO A 55 -29.54 70.10 -23.36
CA PRO A 55 -28.37 69.75 -22.54
C PRO A 55 -28.00 68.25 -22.74
N ALA A 56 -26.70 67.95 -22.72
CA ALA A 56 -26.21 66.61 -22.86
C ALA A 56 -26.87 65.69 -21.82
N THR A 57 -27.41 64.56 -22.28
CA THR A 57 -28.02 63.56 -21.39
C THR A 57 -26.94 63.01 -20.42
N PRO A 58 -27.13 63.10 -19.10
CA PRO A 58 -26.15 62.58 -18.15
C PRO A 58 -25.91 61.11 -18.36
N ALA A 59 -24.67 60.67 -18.22
CA ALA A 59 -24.31 59.25 -18.37
C ALA A 59 -25.11 58.39 -17.38
N HIS A 60 -25.55 57.24 -17.83
CA HIS A 60 -26.28 56.29 -16.96
C HIS A 60 -25.47 55.99 -15.68
N PRO A 61 -26.04 56.08 -14.47
CA PRO A 61 -25.32 55.88 -13.21
C PRO A 61 -24.55 54.56 -13.14
N GLN A 62 -25.06 53.51 -13.78
CA GLN A 62 -24.47 52.19 -13.82
C GLN A 62 -23.75 51.88 -15.14
N LYS A 63 -23.25 52.88 -15.86
CA LYS A 63 -22.61 52.72 -17.16
C LYS A 63 -21.45 51.73 -17.09
N ALA A 64 -20.57 51.84 -16.09
CA ALA A 64 -19.41 50.97 -15.90
C ALA A 64 -19.81 49.50 -15.66
N GLN A 65 -20.86 49.25 -14.87
CA GLN A 65 -21.36 47.88 -14.62
C GLN A 65 -21.99 47.27 -15.87
N ILE A 66 -22.71 48.07 -16.66
CA ILE A 66 -23.30 47.62 -17.94
C ILE A 66 -22.18 47.30 -18.94
N GLU A 67 -21.14 48.12 -19.03
CA GLU A 67 -19.96 47.83 -19.87
C GLU A 67 -19.28 46.54 -19.46
N LEU A 68 -18.97 46.36 -18.18
CA LEU A 68 -18.38 45.09 -17.66
C LEU A 68 -19.24 43.87 -18.00
N LYS A 69 -20.57 44.03 -17.88
CA LYS A 69 -21.48 42.93 -18.19
C LYS A 69 -21.51 42.60 -19.67
N THR A 70 -21.50 43.61 -20.56
CA THR A 70 -21.62 43.45 -22.00
C THR A 70 -20.31 43.16 -22.72
N ASN A 71 -19.16 43.31 -22.06
CA ASN A 71 -17.84 42.98 -22.61
C ASN A 71 -17.65 41.46 -22.83
N HIS A 72 -18.56 40.65 -22.31
CA HIS A 72 -18.54 39.19 -22.47
C HIS A 72 -19.86 38.69 -23.08
N SER A 73 -19.83 37.48 -23.63
CA SER A 73 -21.04 36.85 -24.15
C SER A 73 -22.12 36.73 -23.09
N ILE A 74 -23.33 37.15 -23.42
CA ILE A 74 -24.50 37.18 -22.53
C ILE A 74 -25.42 36.00 -22.85
N TYR A 75 -25.91 35.39 -21.78
CA TYR A 75 -26.83 34.25 -21.84
C TYR A 75 -28.10 34.56 -21.05
N PHE A 76 -29.22 34.13 -21.57
CA PHE A 76 -30.44 34.02 -20.82
C PHE A 76 -30.35 32.77 -19.96
N THR A 77 -30.42 32.92 -18.64
CA THR A 77 -30.07 31.86 -17.68
C THR A 77 -31.23 31.60 -16.75
N ASP A 78 -31.45 30.31 -16.44
CA ASP A 78 -32.44 29.80 -15.49
C ASP A 78 -31.75 28.90 -14.46
N ILE A 79 -31.77 29.31 -13.19
CA ILE A 79 -31.17 28.60 -12.08
C ILE A 79 -32.31 28.01 -11.25
N ARG A 80 -32.35 26.68 -11.11
CA ARG A 80 -33.39 25.95 -10.42
C ARG A 80 -32.82 25.17 -9.24
N LEU A 81 -33.50 25.30 -8.11
CA LEU A 81 -33.19 24.55 -6.89
C LEU A 81 -34.30 23.53 -6.62
N VAL A 82 -33.93 22.28 -6.46
CA VAL A 82 -34.86 21.19 -6.18
C VAL A 82 -34.39 20.45 -4.92
N THR A 83 -35.32 20.17 -4.02
CA THR A 83 -35.04 19.38 -2.82
C THR A 83 -36.05 18.26 -2.67
N ILE A 84 -35.57 17.12 -2.23
CA ILE A 84 -36.36 15.90 -2.03
C ILE A 84 -36.09 15.40 -0.61
N ALA A 85 -37.13 15.18 0.16
CA ALA A 85 -37.06 14.58 1.49
C ALA A 85 -38.39 13.84 1.79
N LYS A 86 -38.38 12.97 2.80
CA LYS A 86 -39.61 12.26 3.24
C LYS A 86 -40.67 13.22 3.73
N GLU A 87 -40.26 14.28 4.44
CA GLU A 87 -41.17 15.27 5.03
C GLU A 87 -41.04 16.60 4.28
N GLN A 88 -42.20 17.25 4.06
CA GLN A 88 -42.23 18.54 3.36
C GLN A 88 -41.54 19.66 4.15
N SER A 89 -41.60 19.63 5.47
CA SER A 89 -40.89 20.58 6.35
C SER A 89 -39.38 20.51 6.16
N THR A 90 -38.85 19.31 6.16
CA THR A 90 -37.41 19.05 5.92
C THR A 90 -36.99 19.50 4.53
N SER A 91 -37.77 19.17 3.48
CA SER A 91 -37.49 19.61 2.12
C SER A 91 -37.46 21.14 2.00
N ARG A 92 -38.41 21.85 2.65
CA ARG A 92 -38.44 23.31 2.69
C ARG A 92 -37.24 23.91 3.43
N SER A 93 -36.84 23.31 4.55
CA SER A 93 -35.65 23.76 5.30
C SER A 93 -34.38 23.65 4.45
N ILE A 94 -34.17 22.50 3.78
CA ILE A 94 -33.03 22.32 2.87
C ILE A 94 -33.09 23.34 1.73
N LEU A 95 -34.26 23.58 1.14
CA LEU A 95 -34.41 24.56 0.06
C LEU A 95 -34.06 25.97 0.50
N THR A 96 -34.49 26.37 1.72
CA THR A 96 -34.16 27.68 2.27
C THR A 96 -32.68 27.85 2.53
N GLN A 97 -32.01 26.84 3.08
CA GLN A 97 -30.57 26.82 3.28
C GLN A 97 -29.81 26.90 1.93
N LEU A 98 -30.24 26.11 0.96
CA LEU A 98 -29.64 26.09 -0.38
C LEU A 98 -29.83 27.45 -1.09
N ALA A 99 -31.01 28.04 -1.00
CA ALA A 99 -31.27 29.39 -1.55
C ALA A 99 -30.43 30.46 -0.86
N GLY A 100 -30.28 30.35 0.47
CA GLY A 100 -29.44 31.27 1.26
C GLY A 100 -27.96 31.21 0.85
N SER A 101 -27.47 30.03 0.43
CA SER A 101 -26.08 29.87 -0.03
C SER A 101 -25.78 30.63 -1.34
N PHE A 102 -26.78 30.99 -2.12
CA PHE A 102 -26.63 31.87 -3.30
C PHE A 102 -26.53 33.35 -2.97
N GLY A 103 -26.70 33.76 -1.70
CA GLY A 103 -26.50 35.12 -1.25
C GLY A 103 -25.11 35.70 -1.53
N VAL A 104 -24.08 34.85 -1.61
CA VAL A 104 -22.70 35.22 -1.95
C VAL A 104 -22.57 35.82 -3.35
N TYR A 105 -23.52 35.58 -4.25
CA TYR A 105 -23.54 36.12 -5.61
C TYR A 105 -24.29 37.47 -5.73
N THR A 106 -24.62 38.11 -4.61
CA THR A 106 -25.31 39.39 -4.59
C THR A 106 -24.31 40.53 -4.48
N LEU A 107 -24.37 41.48 -5.41
CA LEU A 107 -23.59 42.70 -5.38
C LEU A 107 -24.50 43.87 -4.94
N SER A 108 -24.03 44.69 -3.99
CA SER A 108 -24.79 45.84 -3.45
C SER A 108 -25.22 46.88 -4.51
N GLU A 109 -24.38 47.08 -5.52
CA GLU A 109 -24.61 48.02 -6.61
C GLU A 109 -24.79 47.34 -7.98
N GLY A 110 -25.10 46.05 -8.00
CA GLY A 110 -25.16 45.26 -9.23
C GLY A 110 -26.30 44.24 -9.26
N ASN A 111 -26.00 43.05 -9.82
CA ASN A 111 -26.97 41.98 -9.89
C ASN A 111 -27.17 41.28 -8.53
N SER A 112 -28.39 40.83 -8.31
CA SER A 112 -28.75 39.97 -7.18
C SER A 112 -29.57 38.77 -7.64
N LEU A 113 -29.47 37.66 -6.93
CA LEU A 113 -30.30 36.50 -7.13
C LEU A 113 -31.39 36.44 -6.05
N ALA A 114 -32.65 36.42 -6.47
CA ALA A 114 -33.79 36.29 -5.56
C ALA A 114 -34.53 34.99 -5.79
N LEU A 115 -34.85 34.28 -4.68
CA LEU A 115 -35.64 33.06 -4.75
C LEU A 115 -37.07 33.37 -5.18
N LYS A 116 -37.53 32.66 -6.20
CA LYS A 116 -38.92 32.72 -6.66
C LYS A 116 -39.57 31.36 -6.55
N THR A 117 -40.59 31.22 -5.73
CA THR A 117 -41.38 30.02 -5.61
C THR A 117 -42.46 29.96 -6.72
N PRO A 118 -42.66 28.80 -7.37
CA PRO A 118 -43.70 28.64 -8.37
C PRO A 118 -45.08 28.73 -7.72
N SER A 119 -46.08 29.24 -8.47
CA SER A 119 -47.48 29.13 -8.07
C SER A 119 -47.97 27.69 -8.29
N GLN A 120 -49.04 27.30 -7.59
CA GLN A 120 -49.59 25.92 -7.72
C GLN A 120 -49.87 25.53 -9.18
N ASN A 121 -50.36 26.45 -9.99
CA ASN A 121 -50.67 26.19 -11.42
C ASN A 121 -49.42 26.06 -12.28
N SER A 122 -48.27 26.55 -11.86
CA SER A 122 -47.00 26.48 -12.58
C SER A 122 -46.09 25.35 -12.12
N GLU A 123 -46.40 24.72 -10.98
CA GLU A 123 -45.55 23.71 -10.35
C GLU A 123 -45.38 22.48 -11.23
N GLN A 124 -46.45 21.91 -11.80
CA GLN A 124 -46.38 20.75 -12.67
C GLN A 124 -45.57 21.03 -13.95
N LYS A 125 -45.77 22.23 -14.53
CA LYS A 125 -45.02 22.68 -15.71
C LYS A 125 -43.51 22.86 -15.38
N LEU A 126 -43.21 23.38 -14.20
CA LEU A 126 -41.84 23.47 -13.73
C LEU A 126 -41.21 22.07 -13.51
N LYS A 127 -41.90 21.14 -12.88
CA LYS A 127 -41.44 19.75 -12.71
C LYS A 127 -41.13 19.09 -14.04
N SER A 128 -42.02 19.22 -15.02
CA SER A 128 -41.78 18.68 -16.36
C SER A 128 -40.56 19.31 -17.01
N SER A 129 -40.39 20.63 -16.89
CA SER A 129 -39.24 21.33 -17.48
C SER A 129 -37.90 21.03 -16.79
N ILE A 130 -37.94 20.71 -15.49
CA ILE A 130 -36.76 20.23 -14.74
C ILE A 130 -36.33 18.87 -15.26
N ILE A 131 -37.27 17.93 -15.39
CA ILE A 131 -37.03 16.56 -15.86
C ILE A 131 -36.52 16.56 -17.31
N SER A 132 -37.20 17.35 -18.18
CA SER A 132 -36.83 17.46 -19.62
C SER A 132 -35.62 18.37 -19.87
N ARG A 133 -35.10 19.05 -18.85
CA ARG A 133 -34.01 20.04 -18.96
C ARG A 133 -34.29 21.15 -19.98
N GLN A 134 -35.54 21.59 -20.05
CA GLN A 134 -35.95 22.63 -21.00
C GLN A 134 -36.14 23.96 -20.31
N MET A 135 -35.86 25.07 -21.05
CA MET A 135 -35.99 26.45 -20.56
C MET A 135 -37.40 26.98 -20.78
N ASN A 136 -38.42 26.36 -20.18
CA ASN A 136 -39.81 26.74 -20.45
C ASN A 136 -40.43 27.71 -19.43
N CYS A 137 -39.76 27.98 -18.33
CA CYS A 137 -40.34 28.73 -17.20
C CYS A 137 -39.44 29.83 -16.66
N ALA A 138 -38.45 30.29 -17.44
CA ALA A 138 -37.54 31.32 -16.97
C ALA A 138 -38.28 32.67 -16.73
N PRO A 139 -38.05 33.31 -15.61
CA PRO A 139 -38.58 34.66 -15.34
C PRO A 139 -38.00 35.67 -16.35
N LYS A 140 -38.80 36.68 -16.69
CA LYS A 140 -38.29 37.80 -17.53
C LYS A 140 -37.11 38.47 -16.84
N GLY A 141 -36.01 38.65 -17.56
CA GLY A 141 -34.89 39.47 -17.12
C GLY A 141 -33.67 38.76 -16.50
N GLN A 142 -33.59 37.44 -16.54
CA GLN A 142 -32.47 36.71 -15.96
C GLN A 142 -31.33 36.53 -16.98
N TYR A 143 -30.45 37.53 -17.10
CA TYR A 143 -29.32 37.51 -18.05
C TYR A 143 -28.00 37.55 -17.30
N LEU A 144 -27.13 36.59 -17.57
CA LEU A 144 -25.80 36.47 -16.99
C LEU A 144 -24.74 36.41 -18.11
N ASN A 145 -23.58 36.98 -17.86
CA ASN A 145 -22.46 36.81 -18.76
C ASN A 145 -21.70 35.52 -18.45
N ILE A 146 -20.79 35.10 -19.32
CA ILE A 146 -20.06 33.84 -19.18
C ILE A 146 -19.24 33.73 -17.88
N LEU A 147 -18.70 34.84 -17.37
CA LEU A 147 -17.94 34.86 -16.13
C LEU A 147 -18.86 34.71 -14.92
N GLU A 148 -20.05 35.35 -14.93
CA GLU A 148 -21.07 35.21 -13.90
C GLU A 148 -21.60 33.73 -13.86
N ILE A 149 -21.79 33.11 -15.02
CA ILE A 149 -22.17 31.70 -15.09
C ILE A 149 -21.04 30.80 -14.57
N ALA A 150 -19.79 31.06 -14.97
CA ALA A 150 -18.64 30.29 -14.53
C ALA A 150 -18.40 30.39 -13.02
N SER A 151 -18.72 31.51 -12.38
CA SER A 151 -18.62 31.63 -10.92
C SER A 151 -19.71 30.83 -10.18
N ILE A 152 -20.86 30.57 -10.81
CA ILE A 152 -21.97 29.79 -10.22
C ILE A 152 -21.82 28.30 -10.55
N PHE A 153 -21.29 27.97 -11.73
CA PHE A 153 -21.14 26.63 -12.23
C PHE A 153 -19.71 26.35 -12.71
N HIS A 154 -18.92 25.75 -11.85
CA HIS A 154 -17.56 25.28 -12.12
C HIS A 154 -17.27 24.03 -11.28
N LEU A 155 -16.17 23.33 -11.59
CA LEU A 155 -15.72 22.23 -10.76
C LEU A 155 -15.12 22.76 -9.45
N PRO A 156 -15.43 22.16 -8.29
CA PRO A 156 -14.86 22.58 -7.02
C PRO A 156 -13.33 22.46 -7.06
N ASN A 157 -12.66 23.42 -6.44
CA ASN A 157 -11.20 23.42 -6.36
C ASN A 157 -10.68 22.70 -5.10
N ASN A 158 -9.37 22.49 -5.01
CA ASN A 158 -8.74 21.78 -3.89
C ASN A 158 -8.95 22.42 -2.51
N THR A 159 -9.36 23.70 -2.42
CA THR A 159 -9.68 24.34 -1.13
C THR A 159 -10.88 23.70 -0.44
N LEU A 160 -11.71 22.99 -1.20
CA LEU A 160 -12.89 22.26 -0.73
C LEU A 160 -12.63 20.79 -0.37
N ALA A 161 -11.37 20.35 -0.47
CA ALA A 161 -10.98 18.94 -0.24
C ALA A 161 -11.32 18.43 1.18
N ASN A 162 -11.44 19.31 2.16
CA ASN A 162 -11.74 18.98 3.55
C ASN A 162 -13.23 18.80 3.86
N LEU A 163 -14.13 19.06 2.89
CA LEU A 163 -15.55 18.86 3.10
C LEU A 163 -15.90 17.36 3.12
N LYS A 164 -16.50 16.92 4.24
CA LYS A 164 -16.99 15.55 4.38
C LYS A 164 -18.07 15.26 3.32
N ASN A 165 -18.13 14.04 2.81
CA ASN A 165 -19.09 13.56 1.79
C ASN A 165 -18.87 14.08 0.37
N ILE A 166 -17.80 14.81 0.08
CA ILE A 166 -17.38 15.02 -1.31
C ILE A 166 -16.41 13.91 -1.66
N THR A 167 -16.82 13.03 -2.55
CA THR A 167 -15.89 12.08 -3.16
C THR A 167 -15.07 12.83 -4.20
N TRP A 168 -13.89 13.24 -3.83
CA TRP A 168 -12.89 13.73 -4.76
C TRP A 168 -12.40 12.53 -5.55
N GLY A 169 -13.20 12.12 -6.52
CA GLY A 169 -12.83 11.03 -7.39
C GLY A 169 -11.83 11.51 -8.42
N LYS A 170 -10.55 11.49 -8.10
CA LYS A 170 -9.61 10.99 -9.07
C LYS A 170 -9.83 9.48 -9.14
N THR A 171 -10.86 9.06 -9.81
CA THR A 171 -10.90 7.70 -10.29
C THR A 171 -9.86 7.64 -11.41
N LEU A 172 -8.70 7.12 -11.07
CA LEU A 172 -7.68 6.71 -12.03
C LEU A 172 -8.26 5.54 -12.84
N LYS A 173 -9.26 5.84 -13.67
CA LYS A 173 -9.94 4.85 -14.50
C LYS A 173 -9.33 4.92 -15.88
N GLY A 174 -8.18 4.28 -16.01
CA GLY A 174 -7.62 3.90 -17.31
C GLY A 174 -8.27 2.62 -17.83
N GLU A 175 -8.26 2.43 -19.13
CA GLU A 175 -8.60 1.14 -19.71
C GLU A 175 -7.58 0.10 -19.27
N ALA A 176 -8.05 -1.05 -18.81
CA ALA A 176 -7.16 -2.13 -18.39
C ALA A 176 -6.33 -2.64 -19.59
N PRO A 177 -5.09 -3.08 -19.38
CA PRO A 177 -4.29 -3.71 -20.42
C PRO A 177 -5.05 -4.87 -21.07
N GLN A 178 -4.98 -5.01 -22.41
CA GLN A 178 -5.69 -6.07 -23.14
C GLN A 178 -5.33 -7.48 -22.67
N ASP A 179 -4.08 -7.67 -22.21
CA ASP A 179 -3.57 -8.94 -21.73
C ASP A 179 -3.79 -9.15 -20.21
N LEU A 180 -4.57 -8.28 -19.56
CA LEU A 180 -4.83 -8.40 -18.12
C LEU A 180 -5.45 -9.77 -17.80
N PRO A 181 -4.87 -10.55 -16.86
CA PRO A 181 -5.44 -11.84 -16.47
C PRO A 181 -6.76 -11.62 -15.72
N ILE A 182 -7.89 -11.76 -16.42
CA ILE A 182 -9.24 -11.59 -15.87
C ILE A 182 -9.97 -12.94 -15.79
N ASN A 183 -11.00 -13.01 -14.96
CA ASN A 183 -11.81 -14.21 -14.76
C ASN A 183 -12.82 -14.37 -15.91
N ASN A 184 -12.37 -14.89 -17.04
CA ASN A 184 -13.24 -15.09 -18.22
C ASN A 184 -13.75 -16.53 -18.37
N LEU A 185 -13.03 -17.54 -17.82
CA LEU A 185 -13.35 -18.95 -17.95
C LEU A 185 -13.17 -19.67 -16.62
N SER A 186 -14.00 -20.66 -16.35
CA SER A 186 -13.89 -21.51 -15.16
C SER A 186 -12.55 -22.28 -15.07
N SER A 187 -11.89 -22.52 -16.20
CA SER A 187 -10.58 -23.20 -16.28
C SER A 187 -9.39 -22.34 -15.87
N ASP A 188 -9.57 -21.04 -15.66
CA ASP A 188 -8.48 -20.11 -15.38
C ASP A 188 -8.22 -19.97 -13.88
N LYS A 189 -9.14 -20.43 -13.02
CA LYS A 189 -9.03 -20.35 -11.56
C LYS A 189 -7.78 -21.03 -11.01
N ASP A 190 -7.36 -22.14 -11.61
CA ASP A 190 -6.18 -22.90 -11.17
C ASP A 190 -4.87 -22.25 -11.65
N LYS A 191 -4.94 -21.39 -12.67
CA LYS A 191 -3.77 -20.77 -13.32
C LYS A 191 -3.54 -19.32 -12.90
N ILE A 192 -4.53 -18.67 -12.31
CA ILE A 192 -4.49 -17.25 -11.92
C ILE A 192 -4.80 -17.14 -10.43
N ASN A 193 -4.01 -16.33 -9.72
CA ASN A 193 -4.34 -15.90 -8.38
C ASN A 193 -5.00 -14.53 -8.47
N PHE A 194 -6.31 -14.46 -8.18
CA PHE A 194 -7.12 -13.26 -8.29
C PHE A 194 -7.01 -12.43 -7.01
N PHE A 195 -6.73 -11.14 -7.12
CA PHE A 195 -6.52 -10.33 -5.92
C PHE A 195 -7.15 -8.93 -5.96
N ALA A 196 -7.63 -8.46 -7.12
CA ALA A 196 -8.23 -7.14 -7.21
C ALA A 196 -9.33 -7.08 -8.28
N THR A 197 -10.06 -5.97 -8.28
CA THR A 197 -11.04 -5.63 -9.32
C THR A 197 -10.64 -4.35 -10.01
N THR A 198 -10.84 -4.28 -11.31
CA THR A 198 -10.74 -3.05 -12.10
C THR A 198 -12.11 -2.67 -12.63
N GLU A 199 -12.36 -1.37 -12.71
CA GLU A 199 -13.61 -0.82 -13.23
C GLU A 199 -13.33 0.25 -14.28
N PHE A 200 -13.82 0.07 -15.48
CA PHE A 200 -13.73 1.05 -16.56
C PHE A 200 -15.04 1.10 -17.34
N LYS A 201 -15.61 2.28 -17.55
CA LYS A 201 -16.89 2.51 -18.27
C LYS A 201 -18.01 1.56 -17.81
N ASN A 202 -18.18 1.39 -16.49
CA ASN A 202 -19.15 0.49 -15.83
C ASN A 202 -18.90 -1.02 -16.05
N ASN A 203 -17.79 -1.41 -16.65
CA ASN A 203 -17.36 -2.81 -16.68
C ASN A 203 -16.46 -3.08 -15.49
N VAL A 204 -16.89 -3.98 -14.61
CA VAL A 204 -16.11 -4.45 -13.46
C VAL A 204 -15.55 -5.81 -13.82
N SER A 205 -14.23 -5.96 -13.72
CA SER A 205 -13.56 -7.23 -13.96
C SER A 205 -12.67 -7.59 -12.79
N VAL A 206 -12.75 -8.84 -12.34
CA VAL A 206 -11.84 -9.40 -11.37
C VAL A 206 -10.57 -9.81 -12.09
N PHE A 207 -9.43 -9.35 -11.62
CA PHE A 207 -8.13 -9.67 -12.21
C PHE A 207 -7.14 -10.21 -11.19
N GLY A 208 -6.10 -10.83 -11.69
CA GLY A 208 -5.06 -11.41 -10.87
C GLY A 208 -3.72 -11.47 -11.56
N ILE A 209 -2.86 -12.33 -11.08
CA ILE A 209 -1.54 -12.62 -11.64
C ILE A 209 -1.46 -14.08 -12.02
N LYS A 210 -0.89 -14.39 -13.20
CA LYS A 210 -0.70 -15.77 -13.64
C LYS A 210 0.29 -16.49 -12.72
N LYS A 211 -0.10 -17.68 -12.27
CA LYS A 211 0.80 -18.61 -11.58
C LYS A 211 1.88 -19.07 -12.57
N GLY A 212 3.07 -19.32 -12.10
CA GLY A 212 4.21 -19.61 -12.96
C GLY A 212 5.10 -18.38 -13.17
N ASP A 213 5.52 -18.08 -14.39
CA ASP A 213 6.59 -17.11 -14.66
C ASP A 213 6.35 -15.70 -14.15
N ASP A 214 5.10 -15.22 -14.17
CA ASP A 214 4.78 -13.89 -13.67
C ASP A 214 4.88 -13.83 -12.14
N ARG A 215 4.38 -14.85 -11.43
CA ARG A 215 4.48 -14.96 -9.97
C ARG A 215 5.92 -15.20 -9.48
N ARG A 216 6.73 -15.90 -10.25
CA ARG A 216 8.14 -16.16 -9.94
C ARG A 216 9.00 -14.91 -9.91
N ARG A 217 8.50 -13.78 -10.43
CA ARG A 217 9.16 -12.47 -10.39
C ARG A 217 8.94 -11.71 -9.09
N HIS A 218 8.46 -12.38 -8.06
CA HIS A 218 8.16 -11.79 -6.76
C HIS A 218 7.10 -10.69 -6.78
N MET A 219 6.53 -10.42 -5.63
CA MET A 219 5.54 -9.37 -5.43
C MET A 219 5.91 -8.52 -4.22
N TYR A 220 5.79 -7.21 -4.36
CA TYR A 220 5.98 -6.24 -3.29
C TYR A 220 4.69 -5.47 -3.03
N ILE A 221 4.26 -5.42 -1.78
CA ILE A 221 3.02 -4.80 -1.33
C ILE A 221 3.35 -3.68 -0.36
N LEU A 222 2.97 -2.45 -0.69
CA LEU A 222 3.26 -1.26 0.11
C LEU A 222 1.97 -0.53 0.48
N GLY A 223 1.90 0.00 1.71
CA GLY A 223 0.81 0.87 2.13
C GLY A 223 0.66 1.00 3.63
N LYS A 224 0.01 2.07 4.07
CA LYS A 224 -0.21 2.38 5.49
C LYS A 224 -0.95 1.27 6.24
N SER A 225 -0.86 1.26 7.56
CA SER A 225 -1.61 0.31 8.39
C SER A 225 -3.13 0.45 8.18
N GLY A 226 -3.85 -0.68 8.18
CA GLY A 226 -5.31 -0.72 8.02
C GLY A 226 -5.84 -0.48 6.61
N THR A 227 -4.99 -0.42 5.59
CA THR A 227 -5.39 -0.15 4.19
C THR A 227 -5.85 -1.40 3.43
N GLY A 228 -5.51 -2.61 3.91
CA GLY A 228 -5.93 -3.88 3.32
C GLY A 228 -4.80 -4.83 2.93
N LYS A 229 -3.54 -4.54 3.26
CA LYS A 229 -2.38 -5.40 2.92
C LYS A 229 -2.54 -6.84 3.40
N THR A 230 -2.80 -7.02 4.70
CA THR A 230 -2.97 -8.35 5.31
C THR A 230 -4.16 -9.11 4.71
N THR A 231 -5.26 -8.41 4.40
CA THR A 231 -6.40 -9.01 3.69
C THR A 231 -6.02 -9.48 2.28
N LEU A 232 -5.23 -8.69 1.55
CA LEU A 232 -4.72 -9.07 0.24
C LEU A 232 -3.84 -10.32 0.33
N ILE A 233 -2.89 -10.35 1.28
CA ILE A 233 -2.01 -11.49 1.54
C ILE A 233 -2.84 -12.74 1.89
N ALA A 234 -3.81 -12.61 2.80
CA ALA A 234 -4.68 -13.72 3.19
C ALA A 234 -5.42 -14.31 1.98
N ASN A 235 -6.08 -13.46 1.18
CA ASN A 235 -6.81 -13.90 0.00
C ASN A 235 -5.93 -14.60 -1.02
N MET A 236 -4.72 -14.11 -1.24
CA MET A 236 -3.78 -14.72 -2.17
C MET A 236 -3.24 -16.05 -1.64
N ALA A 237 -2.88 -16.12 -0.36
CA ALA A 237 -2.38 -17.33 0.27
C ALA A 237 -3.45 -18.44 0.30
N ILE A 238 -4.70 -18.11 0.63
CA ILE A 238 -5.84 -19.04 0.60
C ILE A 238 -6.01 -19.66 -0.80
N GLN A 239 -5.97 -18.85 -1.86
CA GLN A 239 -6.08 -19.35 -3.23
C GLN A 239 -4.90 -20.26 -3.63
N ASP A 240 -3.69 -19.95 -3.17
CA ASP A 240 -2.52 -20.82 -3.44
C ASP A 240 -2.64 -22.13 -2.68
N ILE A 241 -3.10 -22.11 -1.42
CA ILE A 241 -3.37 -23.30 -0.61
C ILE A 241 -4.44 -24.19 -1.26
N GLN A 242 -5.57 -23.58 -1.67
CA GLN A 242 -6.68 -24.27 -2.32
C GLN A 242 -6.31 -24.86 -3.69
N ALA A 243 -5.38 -24.22 -4.39
CA ALA A 243 -4.85 -24.73 -5.66
C ALA A 243 -3.77 -25.81 -5.49
N GLY A 244 -3.50 -26.27 -4.27
CA GLY A 244 -2.56 -27.36 -4.00
C GLY A 244 -1.09 -26.94 -3.92
N HIS A 245 -0.77 -25.64 -3.95
CA HIS A 245 0.62 -25.18 -3.86
C HIS A 245 1.17 -25.26 -2.44
N GLY A 246 2.50 -25.39 -2.33
CA GLY A 246 3.23 -25.21 -1.10
C GLY A 246 3.31 -23.73 -0.73
N VAL A 247 3.03 -23.41 0.53
CA VAL A 247 2.96 -22.05 1.03
C VAL A 247 3.68 -21.95 2.37
N ALA A 248 4.46 -20.88 2.58
CA ALA A 248 4.94 -20.51 3.90
C ALA A 248 4.49 -19.09 4.22
N ILE A 249 4.02 -18.88 5.45
CA ILE A 249 3.57 -17.58 5.94
C ILE A 249 4.38 -17.22 7.17
N ILE A 250 4.93 -16.01 7.20
CA ILE A 250 5.56 -15.42 8.38
C ILE A 250 4.68 -14.27 8.86
N ASP A 251 4.07 -14.47 10.01
CA ASP A 251 3.11 -13.56 10.59
C ASP A 251 3.62 -13.00 11.93
N PRO A 252 4.04 -11.73 12.00
CA PRO A 252 4.51 -11.13 13.23
C PRO A 252 3.40 -10.78 14.23
N HIS A 253 2.14 -10.75 13.80
CA HIS A 253 1.01 -10.34 14.64
C HIS A 253 0.16 -11.51 15.13
N GLY A 254 0.03 -12.56 14.34
CA GLY A 254 -0.76 -13.76 14.63
C GLY A 254 -2.15 -13.78 13.99
N ASP A 255 -2.70 -12.62 13.64
CA ASP A 255 -4.05 -12.50 13.07
C ASP A 255 -4.18 -13.19 11.70
N LEU A 256 -3.16 -13.06 10.86
CA LEU A 256 -3.13 -13.71 9.54
C LEU A 256 -3.09 -15.23 9.68
N SER A 257 -2.32 -15.73 10.63
CA SER A 257 -2.19 -17.16 10.93
C SER A 257 -3.54 -17.77 11.33
N GLU A 258 -4.30 -17.09 12.19
CA GLU A 258 -5.63 -17.54 12.62
C GLU A 258 -6.62 -17.57 11.46
N ILE A 259 -6.64 -16.51 10.64
CA ILE A 259 -7.50 -16.45 9.45
C ILE A 259 -7.21 -17.62 8.50
N LEU A 260 -5.94 -17.92 8.25
CA LEU A 260 -5.58 -18.97 7.28
C LEU A 260 -5.99 -20.36 7.73
N LEU A 261 -5.93 -20.66 9.03
CA LEU A 261 -6.36 -21.96 9.57
C LEU A 261 -7.84 -22.26 9.28
N ASP A 262 -8.71 -21.25 9.26
CA ASP A 262 -10.13 -21.40 8.96
C ASP A 262 -10.42 -21.75 7.48
N TYR A 263 -9.46 -21.54 6.60
CA TYR A 263 -9.61 -21.75 5.15
C TYR A 263 -8.78 -22.90 4.58
N ILE A 264 -8.16 -23.73 5.46
CA ILE A 264 -7.44 -24.92 5.00
C ILE A 264 -8.44 -25.95 4.48
N PRO A 265 -8.30 -26.43 3.21
CA PRO A 265 -9.13 -27.50 2.69
C PRO A 265 -8.97 -28.80 3.52
N GLU A 266 -10.05 -29.57 3.66
CA GLU A 266 -10.07 -30.79 4.46
C GLU A 266 -8.99 -31.80 4.02
N GLU A 267 -8.78 -31.92 2.72
CA GLU A 267 -7.77 -32.79 2.12
C GLU A 267 -6.33 -32.34 2.41
N ARG A 268 -6.12 -31.09 2.85
CA ARG A 268 -4.80 -30.52 3.14
C ARG A 268 -4.51 -30.31 4.63
N ILE A 269 -5.40 -30.70 5.52
CA ILE A 269 -5.21 -30.54 6.97
C ILE A 269 -3.89 -31.20 7.42
N ASN A 270 -3.57 -32.38 6.88
CA ASN A 270 -2.33 -33.12 7.19
C ASN A 270 -1.08 -32.51 6.53
N ASP A 271 -1.24 -31.50 5.69
CA ASP A 271 -0.13 -30.75 5.10
C ASP A 271 0.29 -29.56 5.93
N VAL A 272 -0.49 -29.20 6.96
CA VAL A 272 -0.24 -27.99 7.76
C VAL A 272 0.82 -28.26 8.82
N VAL A 273 1.85 -27.43 8.81
CA VAL A 273 2.89 -27.34 9.83
C VAL A 273 2.75 -25.98 10.52
N TYR A 274 2.12 -25.99 11.69
CA TYR A 274 1.89 -24.77 12.47
C TYR A 274 2.98 -24.60 13.52
N LEU A 275 3.72 -23.51 13.41
CA LEU A 275 4.88 -23.20 14.25
C LEU A 275 4.55 -21.96 15.09
N ASP A 276 4.22 -22.18 16.37
CA ASP A 276 3.91 -21.12 17.33
C ASP A 276 4.87 -21.18 18.53
N PRO A 277 5.85 -20.26 18.60
CA PRO A 277 6.76 -20.16 19.73
C PRO A 277 6.11 -19.75 21.05
N SER A 278 4.92 -19.17 21.02
CA SER A 278 4.26 -18.62 22.21
C SER A 278 3.56 -19.68 23.08
N THR A 279 3.41 -20.89 22.56
CA THR A 279 2.76 -22.00 23.28
C THR A 279 3.63 -22.53 24.40
N LYS A 280 3.00 -23.00 25.49
CA LYS A 280 3.74 -23.55 26.66
C LYS A 280 4.56 -24.79 26.30
N ASP A 281 4.00 -25.64 25.45
CA ASP A 281 4.63 -26.86 24.95
C ASP A 281 5.10 -26.59 23.51
N ILE A 282 6.30 -26.00 23.38
CA ILE A 282 6.90 -25.74 22.07
C ILE A 282 7.14 -27.07 21.37
N SER A 283 6.40 -27.31 20.30
CA SER A 283 6.37 -28.61 19.59
C SER A 283 7.42 -28.72 18.49
N PHE A 284 8.24 -27.68 18.27
CA PHE A 284 9.25 -27.67 17.22
C PHE A 284 10.58 -27.11 17.69
N ASN A 285 11.64 -27.54 17.06
CA ASN A 285 12.95 -26.93 17.14
C ASN A 285 13.58 -26.75 15.76
N LEU A 286 14.41 -25.73 15.65
CA LEU A 286 15.08 -25.32 14.42
C LEU A 286 16.51 -24.91 14.76
N ASN A 287 17.48 -25.75 14.41
CA ASN A 287 18.89 -25.42 14.56
C ASN A 287 19.41 -24.74 13.28
N PRO A 288 19.71 -23.44 13.32
CA PRO A 288 20.15 -22.71 12.13
C PRO A 288 21.56 -23.10 11.65
N LEU A 289 22.33 -23.84 12.46
CA LEU A 289 23.69 -24.29 12.14
C LEU A 289 23.72 -25.62 11.39
N VAL A 290 22.56 -26.30 11.25
CA VAL A 290 22.49 -27.54 10.47
C VAL A 290 22.60 -27.25 8.99
N VAL A 291 23.65 -27.73 8.36
CA VAL A 291 23.92 -27.55 6.93
C VAL A 291 24.09 -28.91 6.29
N LYS A 292 23.23 -29.25 5.32
CA LYS A 292 23.31 -30.51 4.57
C LYS A 292 24.45 -30.51 3.54
N ASP A 293 24.61 -29.36 2.83
CA ASP A 293 25.68 -29.17 1.86
C ASP A 293 26.74 -28.18 2.41
N LYS A 294 27.97 -28.67 2.52
CA LYS A 294 29.10 -27.87 3.03
C LYS A 294 29.32 -26.56 2.27
N GLN A 295 28.96 -26.48 1.00
CA GLN A 295 29.08 -25.26 0.20
C GLN A 295 28.24 -24.11 0.78
N HIS A 296 27.21 -24.41 1.60
CA HIS A 296 26.34 -23.43 2.22
C HIS A 296 26.78 -22.99 3.63
N GLN A 297 27.91 -23.51 4.16
CA GLN A 297 28.39 -23.15 5.50
C GLN A 297 28.65 -21.64 5.64
N GLU A 298 29.37 -21.07 4.69
CA GLU A 298 29.62 -19.62 4.70
C GLU A 298 28.34 -18.78 4.55
N LEU A 299 27.36 -19.27 3.77
CA LEU A 299 26.08 -18.59 3.63
C LEU A 299 25.33 -18.57 4.96
N VAL A 300 25.29 -19.69 5.68
CA VAL A 300 24.68 -19.80 7.02
C VAL A 300 25.35 -18.84 7.99
N VAL A 301 26.67 -18.84 8.05
CA VAL A 301 27.44 -17.95 8.93
C VAL A 301 27.17 -16.49 8.60
N SER A 302 27.24 -16.11 7.33
CA SER A 302 26.99 -14.75 6.87
C SER A 302 25.56 -14.29 7.17
N SER A 303 24.58 -15.18 7.03
CA SER A 303 23.17 -14.90 7.33
C SER A 303 22.93 -14.69 8.81
N ILE A 304 23.51 -15.53 9.68
CA ILE A 304 23.42 -15.35 11.14
C ILE A 304 24.09 -14.05 11.57
N LEU A 305 25.26 -13.71 11.01
CA LEU A 305 25.93 -12.44 11.25
C LEU A 305 25.05 -11.26 10.84
N SER A 306 24.42 -11.31 9.67
CA SER A 306 23.51 -10.25 9.19
C SER A 306 22.31 -10.08 10.11
N ILE A 307 21.76 -11.18 10.67
CA ILE A 307 20.68 -11.11 11.66
C ILE A 307 21.16 -10.38 12.92
N PHE A 308 22.33 -10.76 13.44
CA PHE A 308 22.90 -10.16 14.65
C PHE A 308 23.28 -8.69 14.41
N THR A 309 23.85 -8.36 13.25
CA THR A 309 24.15 -6.97 12.84
C THR A 309 22.90 -6.12 12.86
N LYS A 310 21.80 -6.61 12.31
CA LYS A 310 20.52 -5.91 12.31
C LYS A 310 19.99 -5.67 13.73
N ILE A 311 19.93 -6.72 14.55
CA ILE A 311 19.35 -6.64 15.90
C ILE A 311 20.22 -5.77 16.83
N TRP A 312 21.54 -5.74 16.61
CA TRP A 312 22.51 -5.05 17.47
C TRP A 312 23.23 -3.89 16.77
N ALA A 313 22.63 -3.28 15.76
CA ALA A 313 23.23 -2.24 14.92
C ALA A 313 23.95 -1.13 15.73
N ASN A 314 23.35 -0.70 16.85
CA ASN A 314 23.87 0.39 17.67
C ASN A 314 25.19 0.07 18.43
N VAL A 315 25.59 -1.19 18.52
CA VAL A 315 26.77 -1.65 19.28
C VAL A 315 27.67 -2.58 18.46
N TRP A 316 27.34 -2.79 17.19
CA TRP A 316 28.11 -3.65 16.30
C TRP A 316 29.47 -3.05 15.98
N SER A 317 30.52 -3.85 16.05
CA SER A 317 31.87 -3.41 15.72
C SER A 317 32.58 -4.46 14.86
N ALA A 318 33.55 -4.03 14.05
CA ALA A 318 34.34 -4.93 13.21
C ALA A 318 35.04 -6.04 14.00
N ARG A 319 35.48 -5.74 15.23
CA ARG A 319 36.09 -6.75 16.12
C ARG A 319 35.08 -7.77 16.58
N MET A 320 33.90 -7.34 16.98
CA MET A 320 32.81 -8.23 17.39
C MET A 320 32.42 -9.16 16.24
N GLU A 321 32.28 -8.61 15.04
CA GLU A 321 31.98 -9.37 13.84
C GLU A 321 33.07 -10.41 13.53
N TYR A 322 34.34 -10.01 13.58
CA TYR A 322 35.46 -10.89 13.30
C TYR A 322 35.54 -12.09 14.26
N ILE A 323 35.39 -11.84 15.57
CA ILE A 323 35.38 -12.92 16.58
C ILE A 323 34.17 -13.81 16.40
N LEU A 324 32.98 -13.25 16.19
CA LEU A 324 31.75 -14.02 16.05
C LEU A 324 31.72 -14.81 14.75
N ARG A 325 32.28 -14.28 13.66
CA ARG A 325 32.44 -15.01 12.38
C ARG A 325 33.27 -16.27 12.56
N ASN A 326 34.45 -16.17 13.17
CA ASN A 326 35.30 -17.33 13.43
C ASN A 326 34.66 -18.32 14.40
N THR A 327 33.90 -17.81 15.38
CA THR A 327 33.12 -18.66 16.30
C THR A 327 32.06 -19.46 15.56
N LEU A 328 31.29 -18.82 14.69
CA LEU A 328 30.23 -19.47 13.90
C LEU A 328 30.80 -20.45 12.87
N LEU A 329 31.90 -20.12 12.21
CA LEU A 329 32.62 -21.04 11.31
C LEU A 329 33.06 -22.31 12.05
N THR A 330 33.58 -22.16 13.27
CA THR A 330 33.94 -23.32 14.13
C THR A 330 32.73 -24.17 14.47
N LEU A 331 31.59 -23.54 14.80
CA LEU A 331 30.36 -24.25 15.18
C LEU A 331 29.74 -25.02 14.02
N VAL A 332 29.72 -24.42 12.82
CA VAL A 332 29.13 -25.05 11.63
C VAL A 332 29.91 -26.28 11.17
N GLU A 333 31.22 -26.33 11.42
CA GLU A 333 32.02 -27.51 11.07
C GLU A 333 31.82 -28.70 11.98
N LYS A 334 31.35 -28.50 13.23
CA LYS A 334 31.09 -29.57 14.19
C LYS A 334 29.60 -29.95 14.21
N PRO A 335 29.24 -31.17 13.73
CA PRO A 335 27.84 -31.59 13.77
C PRO A 335 27.25 -31.59 15.18
N GLY A 336 26.01 -31.11 15.30
CA GLY A 336 25.31 -31.07 16.57
C GLY A 336 25.65 -29.83 17.45
N SER A 337 26.42 -28.90 16.93
CA SER A 337 26.61 -27.58 17.55
C SER A 337 25.33 -26.75 17.49
N THR A 338 25.17 -25.83 18.45
CA THR A 338 24.04 -24.94 18.55
C THR A 338 24.51 -23.50 18.78
N LEU A 339 23.64 -22.50 18.60
CA LEU A 339 23.97 -21.12 18.95
C LEU A 339 24.21 -20.92 20.46
N LEU A 340 23.75 -21.87 21.31
CA LEU A 340 24.00 -21.84 22.75
C LEU A 340 25.45 -22.17 23.10
N ASP A 341 26.22 -22.73 22.18
CA ASP A 341 27.62 -23.06 22.37
C ASP A 341 28.54 -21.83 22.18
N ILE A 342 28.06 -20.73 21.62
CA ILE A 342 28.86 -19.51 21.39
C ILE A 342 29.51 -19.00 22.66
N PRO A 343 28.81 -18.76 23.79
CA PRO A 343 29.44 -18.26 25.01
C PRO A 343 30.50 -19.23 25.54
N ARG A 344 30.21 -20.52 25.48
CA ARG A 344 31.13 -21.53 26.00
C ARG A 344 32.38 -21.65 25.14
N LEU A 345 32.26 -21.59 23.83
CA LEU A 345 33.41 -21.60 22.91
C LEU A 345 34.34 -20.40 23.15
N LEU A 346 33.78 -19.24 23.51
CA LEU A 346 34.54 -18.03 23.80
C LEU A 346 35.22 -18.06 25.18
N THR A 347 34.64 -18.70 26.20
CA THR A 347 35.11 -18.62 27.59
C THR A 347 35.83 -19.88 28.11
N ASP A 348 35.54 -21.04 27.56
CA ASP A 348 36.08 -22.34 28.01
C ASP A 348 37.10 -22.89 26.98
N SER A 349 38.38 -22.82 27.35
CA SER A 349 39.49 -23.28 26.50
C SER A 349 39.48 -24.79 26.25
N LYS A 350 39.01 -25.58 27.21
CA LYS A 350 38.93 -27.07 27.04
C LYS A 350 37.86 -27.40 26.02
N PHE A 351 36.67 -26.81 26.19
CA PHE A 351 35.57 -26.98 25.23
C PHE A 351 35.96 -26.51 23.83
N ARG A 352 36.63 -25.37 23.73
CA ARG A 352 37.14 -24.84 22.46
C ARG A 352 38.11 -25.80 21.79
N ASN A 353 39.03 -26.40 22.52
CA ASN A 353 40.00 -27.36 21.98
C ASN A 353 39.31 -28.61 21.43
N GLU A 354 38.28 -29.16 22.10
CA GLU A 354 37.47 -30.27 21.59
C GLU A 354 36.76 -29.94 20.27
N TYR A 355 36.34 -28.67 20.09
CA TYR A 355 35.74 -28.23 18.84
C TYR A 355 36.78 -28.07 17.71
N LEU A 356 37.96 -27.58 18.04
CA LEU A 356 39.05 -27.37 17.09
C LEU A 356 39.55 -28.67 16.46
N GLU A 357 39.41 -29.82 17.13
CA GLU A 357 39.69 -31.14 16.53
C GLU A 357 38.82 -31.45 15.31
N SER A 358 37.66 -30.86 15.20
CA SER A 358 36.71 -31.02 14.09
C SER A 358 36.89 -30.00 12.99
N VAL A 359 37.60 -28.89 13.26
CA VAL A 359 37.81 -27.77 12.33
C VAL A 359 38.87 -28.14 11.31
N LYS A 360 38.50 -28.07 10.01
CA LYS A 360 39.38 -28.38 8.88
C LYS A 360 39.98 -27.14 8.25
N ASP A 361 39.33 -25.98 8.43
CA ASP A 361 39.79 -24.69 7.91
C ASP A 361 41.00 -24.22 8.72
N GLU A 362 42.16 -24.19 8.04
CA GLU A 362 43.42 -23.76 8.65
C GLU A 362 43.36 -22.30 9.13
N VAL A 363 42.64 -21.42 8.44
CA VAL A 363 42.52 -19.99 8.80
C VAL A 363 41.74 -19.83 10.10
N VAL A 364 40.65 -20.57 10.25
CA VAL A 364 39.84 -20.59 11.47
C VAL A 364 40.65 -21.21 12.64
N HIS A 365 41.41 -22.25 12.36
CA HIS A 365 42.26 -22.89 13.36
C HIS A 365 43.39 -21.94 13.81
N GLU A 366 44.02 -21.20 12.86
CA GLU A 366 45.05 -20.20 13.16
C GLU A 366 44.52 -19.02 13.98
N PHE A 367 43.32 -18.54 13.66
CA PHE A 367 42.67 -17.51 14.45
C PHE A 367 42.61 -17.89 15.93
N TRP A 368 42.17 -19.10 16.25
CA TRP A 368 42.08 -19.55 17.66
C TRP A 368 43.44 -19.68 18.31
N LYS A 369 44.40 -20.37 17.66
CA LYS A 369 45.69 -20.76 18.24
C LYS A 369 46.73 -19.65 18.19
N LYS A 370 46.78 -18.85 17.11
CA LYS A 370 47.82 -17.86 16.92
C LYS A 370 47.38 -16.46 17.33
N GLU A 371 46.09 -16.20 17.39
CA GLU A 371 45.57 -14.87 17.72
C GLU A 371 44.76 -14.88 19.03
N TYR A 372 43.61 -15.57 19.08
CA TYR A 372 42.66 -15.51 20.19
C TYR A 372 43.26 -16.05 21.50
N ASP A 373 43.95 -17.18 21.51
CA ASP A 373 44.59 -17.76 22.69
C ASP A 373 45.77 -16.94 23.19
N LYS A 374 46.30 -16.00 22.38
CA LYS A 374 47.37 -15.05 22.75
C LYS A 374 46.85 -13.72 23.30
N TYR A 375 45.56 -13.47 23.27
CA TYR A 375 45.01 -12.29 23.92
C TYR A 375 45.30 -12.32 25.42
N SER A 376 45.69 -11.17 25.99
CA SER A 376 45.71 -11.06 27.43
C SER A 376 44.30 -11.23 28.02
N GLU A 377 44.20 -11.79 29.21
CA GLU A 377 42.89 -12.03 29.87
C GLU A 377 42.00 -10.76 29.87
N ARG A 378 42.60 -9.61 30.12
CA ARG A 378 41.91 -8.31 30.11
C ARG A 378 41.38 -7.99 28.71
N PHE A 379 42.19 -8.12 27.67
CA PHE A 379 41.82 -7.84 26.29
C PHE A 379 40.79 -8.82 25.79
N GLN A 380 40.93 -10.10 26.10
CA GLN A 380 39.97 -11.14 25.77
C GLN A 380 38.59 -10.84 26.38
N SER A 381 38.55 -10.55 27.68
CA SER A 381 37.33 -10.19 28.40
C SER A 381 36.64 -8.96 27.80
N GLU A 382 37.43 -7.90 27.48
CA GLU A 382 36.90 -6.70 26.82
C GLU A 382 36.35 -6.98 25.42
N ALA A 383 37.06 -7.79 24.63
CA ALA A 383 36.67 -8.10 23.25
C ALA A 383 35.38 -8.95 23.13
N ILE A 384 35.21 -9.92 24.08
CA ILE A 384 34.05 -10.82 24.06
C ILE A 384 32.84 -10.34 24.84
N SER A 385 33.04 -9.39 25.80
CA SER A 385 31.96 -8.90 26.66
C SER A 385 30.71 -8.42 25.86
N PRO A 386 30.85 -7.65 24.78
CA PRO A 386 29.69 -7.26 23.97
C PRO A 386 28.96 -8.47 23.38
N ILE A 387 29.71 -9.49 22.89
CA ILE A 387 29.14 -10.73 22.33
C ILE A 387 28.35 -11.48 23.41
N LEU A 388 28.98 -11.71 24.56
CA LEU A 388 28.38 -12.45 25.69
C LEU A 388 27.13 -11.75 26.21
N ASN A 389 27.13 -10.42 26.32
CA ASN A 389 25.98 -9.65 26.75
C ASN A 389 24.80 -9.77 25.76
N LYS A 390 25.06 -9.83 24.47
CA LYS A 390 24.03 -9.88 23.43
C LYS A 390 23.54 -11.31 23.17
N VAL A 391 24.45 -12.24 22.96
CA VAL A 391 24.10 -13.66 22.81
C VAL A 391 23.49 -14.18 24.10
N GLY A 392 23.96 -13.73 25.26
CA GLY A 392 23.41 -14.05 26.57
C GLY A 392 21.91 -13.76 26.68
N ARG A 393 21.43 -12.66 26.12
CA ARG A 393 19.98 -12.35 26.08
C ARG A 393 19.16 -13.45 25.42
N PHE A 394 19.61 -13.99 24.31
CA PHE A 394 18.91 -15.09 23.62
C PHE A 394 19.09 -16.41 24.36
N THR A 395 20.29 -16.71 24.85
CA THR A 395 20.56 -17.95 25.57
C THR A 395 19.88 -18.02 26.94
N THR A 396 19.53 -16.89 27.55
CA THR A 396 18.74 -16.83 28.79
C THR A 396 17.24 -16.95 28.54
N SER A 397 16.75 -16.62 27.35
CA SER A 397 15.35 -16.82 26.98
C SER A 397 15.02 -18.30 26.89
N ARG A 398 14.12 -18.79 27.76
CA ARG A 398 13.66 -20.19 27.72
C ARG A 398 13.04 -20.56 26.37
N LEU A 399 12.26 -19.64 25.81
CA LEU A 399 11.62 -19.79 24.50
C LEU A 399 12.67 -20.04 23.42
N ILE A 400 13.65 -19.17 23.29
CA ILE A 400 14.71 -19.29 22.28
C ILE A 400 15.52 -20.56 22.47
N ARG A 401 15.91 -20.88 23.73
CA ARG A 401 16.64 -22.12 24.02
C ARG A 401 15.90 -23.38 23.56
N ASN A 402 14.59 -23.40 23.77
CA ASN A 402 13.77 -24.55 23.37
C ASN A 402 13.64 -24.69 21.85
N ILE A 403 13.81 -23.60 21.10
CA ILE A 403 13.74 -23.66 19.63
C ILE A 403 15.10 -23.90 19.00
N VAL A 404 16.12 -23.09 19.36
CA VAL A 404 17.42 -23.11 18.66
C VAL A 404 18.52 -23.87 19.39
N GLY A 405 18.24 -24.39 20.59
CA GLY A 405 19.22 -25.07 21.44
C GLY A 405 19.31 -26.57 21.27
N HIS A 406 18.64 -27.16 20.29
CA HIS A 406 18.66 -28.59 20.02
C HIS A 406 19.63 -28.94 18.90
N LYS A 407 20.33 -30.07 19.03
CA LYS A 407 21.31 -30.52 18.05
C LYS A 407 20.71 -30.82 16.68
N HIS A 408 19.47 -31.30 16.66
CA HIS A 408 18.74 -31.65 15.45
C HIS A 408 17.47 -30.86 15.37
N SER A 409 17.12 -30.41 14.16
CA SER A 409 15.83 -29.80 13.90
C SER A 409 14.73 -30.85 13.81
N THR A 410 13.56 -30.58 14.40
CA THR A 410 12.37 -31.42 14.17
C THR A 410 11.64 -31.02 12.89
N VAL A 411 11.94 -29.85 12.38
CA VAL A 411 11.34 -29.27 11.16
C VAL A 411 12.44 -29.25 10.08
N ASP A 412 12.26 -30.04 9.04
CA ASP A 412 13.11 -30.00 7.84
C ASP A 412 12.44 -29.13 6.78
N ILE A 413 12.86 -27.86 6.69
CA ILE A 413 12.26 -26.86 5.77
C ILE A 413 12.39 -27.30 4.31
N GLU A 414 13.50 -27.94 3.93
CA GLU A 414 13.74 -28.41 2.56
C GLU A 414 12.75 -29.49 2.17
N ASP A 415 12.54 -30.45 3.06
CA ASP A 415 11.60 -31.54 2.84
C ASP A 415 10.17 -31.05 2.76
N LEU A 416 9.76 -30.17 3.69
CA LEU A 416 8.44 -29.54 3.66
C LEU A 416 8.20 -28.72 2.39
N MET A 417 9.21 -27.98 1.94
CA MET A 417 9.14 -27.19 0.70
C MET A 417 8.99 -28.11 -0.53
N ASN A 418 9.73 -29.21 -0.58
CA ASN A 418 9.69 -30.15 -1.71
C ASN A 418 8.40 -30.99 -1.74
N GLN A 419 7.78 -31.23 -0.59
CA GLN A 419 6.48 -31.89 -0.48
C GLN A 419 5.30 -30.93 -0.71
N GLY A 420 5.54 -29.63 -0.88
CA GLY A 420 4.47 -28.65 -1.07
C GLY A 420 3.59 -28.43 0.16
N LYS A 421 4.16 -28.56 1.37
CA LYS A 421 3.45 -28.39 2.63
C LYS A 421 3.05 -26.92 2.87
N ILE A 422 2.15 -26.72 3.82
CA ILE A 422 1.68 -25.41 4.28
C ILE A 422 2.36 -25.12 5.61
N ILE A 423 3.25 -24.13 5.64
CA ILE A 423 4.01 -23.77 6.83
C ILE A 423 3.49 -22.42 7.34
N ILE A 424 2.98 -22.38 8.56
CA ILE A 424 2.49 -21.16 9.20
C ILE A 424 3.36 -20.87 10.40
N LEU A 425 4.18 -19.81 10.31
CA LEU A 425 5.01 -19.33 11.41
C LEU A 425 4.31 -18.14 12.09
N ASN A 426 3.61 -18.42 13.17
CA ASN A 426 2.94 -17.44 14.00
C ASN A 426 3.90 -16.89 15.06
N LEU A 427 4.46 -15.71 14.84
CA LEU A 427 5.44 -15.11 15.76
C LEU A 427 4.80 -14.26 16.85
N ALA A 428 3.54 -13.86 16.71
CA ALA A 428 2.76 -13.12 17.70
C ALA A 428 3.61 -12.17 18.58
N GLN A 429 4.24 -11.17 17.98
CA GLN A 429 5.25 -10.26 18.58
C GLN A 429 4.84 -9.74 19.97
N GLY A 430 3.54 -9.49 20.18
CA GLY A 430 3.00 -9.09 21.47
C GLY A 430 3.18 -10.13 22.59
N LYS A 431 3.37 -11.42 22.23
CA LYS A 431 3.56 -12.53 23.19
C LYS A 431 5.03 -12.86 23.41
N ILE A 432 5.83 -12.85 22.34
CA ILE A 432 7.24 -13.33 22.41
C ILE A 432 8.29 -12.20 22.42
N GLY A 433 7.88 -10.97 22.11
CA GLY A 433 8.73 -9.76 22.06
C GLY A 433 9.40 -9.55 20.71
N GLU A 434 9.71 -8.30 20.40
CA GLU A 434 10.23 -7.85 19.11
C GLU A 434 11.56 -8.51 18.71
N ASP A 435 12.54 -8.52 19.61
CA ASP A 435 13.87 -9.12 19.35
C ASP A 435 13.76 -10.61 19.00
N ASN A 436 12.92 -11.36 19.72
CA ASN A 436 12.71 -12.79 19.46
C ASN A 436 11.98 -13.03 18.14
N THR A 437 10.98 -12.19 17.81
CA THR A 437 10.27 -12.22 16.53
C THR A 437 11.23 -11.98 15.37
N ALA A 438 12.05 -10.92 15.46
CA ALA A 438 13.03 -10.60 14.43
C ALA A 438 14.06 -11.72 14.24
N LEU A 439 14.56 -12.29 15.34
CA LEU A 439 15.53 -13.41 15.30
C LEU A 439 14.93 -14.63 14.63
N LEU A 440 13.80 -15.13 15.13
CA LEU A 440 13.19 -16.38 14.65
C LEU A 440 12.70 -16.25 13.20
N GLY A 441 12.08 -15.13 12.85
CA GLY A 441 11.61 -14.89 11.49
C GLY A 441 12.76 -14.79 10.48
N ALA A 442 13.83 -14.07 10.82
CA ALA A 442 15.00 -13.96 9.95
C ALA A 442 15.74 -15.30 9.81
N MET A 443 15.84 -16.08 10.90
CA MET A 443 16.39 -17.44 10.84
C MET A 443 15.55 -18.35 9.93
N PHE A 444 14.23 -18.29 10.06
CA PHE A 444 13.34 -19.09 9.23
C PHE A 444 13.47 -18.73 7.74
N ILE A 445 13.51 -17.43 7.40
CA ILE A 445 13.74 -16.95 6.03
C ILE A 445 15.08 -17.49 5.49
N THR A 446 16.13 -17.45 6.30
CA THR A 446 17.44 -18.00 5.93
C THR A 446 17.38 -19.50 5.63
N GLN A 447 16.67 -20.27 6.45
CA GLN A 447 16.48 -21.71 6.20
C GLN A 447 15.65 -21.96 4.93
N MET A 448 14.63 -21.13 4.66
CA MET A 448 13.89 -21.17 3.40
C MET A 448 14.78 -20.88 2.18
N GLN A 449 15.72 -19.93 2.32
CA GLN A 449 16.70 -19.65 1.26
C GLN A 449 17.59 -20.85 0.98
N ILE A 450 18.17 -21.44 2.03
CA ILE A 450 19.06 -22.59 1.91
C ILE A 450 18.32 -23.78 1.30
N ALA A 451 17.10 -24.06 1.78
CA ALA A 451 16.22 -25.09 1.23
C ALA A 451 15.93 -24.87 -0.26
N ALA A 452 15.68 -23.62 -0.66
CA ALA A 452 15.50 -23.29 -2.07
C ALA A 452 16.78 -23.53 -2.88
N MET A 453 17.94 -23.08 -2.39
CA MET A 453 19.23 -23.26 -3.09
C MET A 453 19.60 -24.74 -3.25
N ASN A 454 19.29 -25.60 -2.27
CA ASN A 454 19.50 -27.05 -2.37
C ASN A 454 18.72 -27.71 -3.51
N ARG A 455 17.67 -27.04 -4.02
CA ARG A 455 16.95 -27.48 -5.24
C ARG A 455 17.78 -27.42 -6.50
N VAL A 456 19.03 -26.94 -6.45
CA VAL A 456 19.97 -27.03 -7.57
C VAL A 456 20.15 -28.49 -8.04
N HIS A 457 20.03 -29.46 -7.13
CA HIS A 457 20.12 -30.88 -7.42
C HIS A 457 18.85 -31.50 -8.00
N VAL A 458 17.73 -30.72 -8.05
CA VAL A 458 16.46 -31.14 -8.63
C VAL A 458 16.35 -30.54 -10.03
N PRO A 459 16.03 -31.34 -11.09
CA PRO A 459 15.79 -30.79 -12.43
C PRO A 459 14.73 -29.67 -12.42
N GLU A 460 14.93 -28.63 -13.21
CA GLU A 460 14.09 -27.42 -13.15
C GLU A 460 12.60 -27.73 -13.38
N GLU A 461 12.30 -28.67 -14.28
CA GLU A 461 10.94 -29.08 -14.64
C GLU A 461 10.20 -29.76 -13.47
N GLN A 462 10.95 -30.40 -12.57
CA GLN A 462 10.42 -31.14 -11.41
C GLN A 462 10.27 -30.24 -10.17
N ARG A 463 10.87 -29.03 -10.17
CA ARG A 463 10.73 -28.12 -9.05
C ARG A 463 9.31 -27.58 -9.00
N GLN A 464 8.65 -27.75 -7.87
CA GLN A 464 7.32 -27.17 -7.62
C GLN A 464 7.44 -25.72 -7.17
N ASP A 465 6.49 -24.85 -7.60
CA ASP A 465 6.41 -23.49 -7.10
C ASP A 465 6.05 -23.51 -5.61
N PHE A 466 6.77 -22.71 -4.84
CA PHE A 466 6.55 -22.52 -3.41
C PHE A 466 6.42 -21.03 -3.13
N PHE A 467 5.40 -20.62 -2.36
CA PHE A 467 5.09 -19.23 -2.11
C PHE A 467 5.41 -18.85 -0.68
N LEU A 468 6.31 -17.88 -0.49
CA LEU A 468 6.66 -17.33 0.81
C LEU A 468 6.03 -15.95 0.98
N TYR A 469 5.07 -15.87 1.88
CA TYR A 469 4.39 -14.65 2.28
C TYR A 469 5.00 -14.09 3.55
N VAL A 470 5.44 -12.85 3.52
CA VAL A 470 6.04 -12.18 4.68
C VAL A 470 5.32 -10.87 4.93
N ASP A 471 4.49 -10.84 5.97
CA ASP A 471 3.88 -9.58 6.43
C ASP A 471 4.87 -8.82 7.32
N GLU A 472 4.79 -7.49 7.31
CA GLU A 472 5.70 -6.59 8.04
C GLU A 472 7.19 -6.97 7.81
N PHE A 473 7.55 -7.15 6.53
CA PHE A 473 8.85 -7.66 6.09
C PHE A 473 10.05 -6.91 6.69
N GLN A 474 9.91 -5.61 7.00
CA GLN A 474 10.98 -4.82 7.63
C GLN A 474 11.49 -5.43 8.95
N ASN A 475 10.68 -6.22 9.64
CA ASN A 475 11.11 -6.87 10.89
C ASN A 475 12.19 -7.94 10.62
N PHE A 476 12.21 -8.52 9.44
CA PHE A 476 13.04 -9.67 9.08
C PHE A 476 14.11 -9.36 8.04
N ALA A 477 13.99 -8.24 7.33
CA ALA A 477 14.90 -7.85 6.26
C ALA A 477 16.35 -7.70 6.73
N THR A 478 17.25 -8.52 6.19
CA THR A 478 18.70 -8.48 6.43
C THR A 478 19.43 -8.30 5.10
N GLU A 479 20.70 -7.86 5.13
CA GLU A 479 21.49 -7.69 3.90
C GLU A 479 21.60 -8.99 3.09
N SER A 480 21.65 -10.15 3.75
CA SER A 480 21.65 -11.44 3.07
C SER A 480 20.40 -11.69 2.22
N PHE A 481 19.30 -10.98 2.50
CA PHE A 481 18.05 -11.10 1.76
C PHE A 481 18.15 -10.58 0.32
N VAL A 482 19.08 -9.68 0.01
CA VAL A 482 19.33 -9.20 -1.36
C VAL A 482 19.64 -10.37 -2.30
N LYS A 483 20.39 -11.38 -1.83
CA LYS A 483 20.69 -12.59 -2.62
C LYS A 483 19.46 -13.44 -2.88
N ILE A 484 18.56 -13.55 -1.88
CA ILE A 484 17.31 -14.31 -2.06
C ILE A 484 16.49 -13.69 -3.20
N LEU A 485 16.30 -12.36 -3.19
CA LEU A 485 15.54 -11.66 -4.22
C LEU A 485 16.07 -11.89 -5.63
N SER A 486 17.38 -11.99 -5.79
CA SER A 486 17.99 -12.18 -7.11
C SER A 486 17.99 -13.64 -7.59
N GLU A 487 18.05 -14.62 -6.69
CA GLU A 487 18.30 -16.02 -7.02
C GLU A 487 17.10 -16.95 -6.84
N ALA A 488 16.17 -16.62 -5.91
CA ALA A 488 15.06 -17.50 -5.51
C ALA A 488 14.16 -17.93 -6.68
N ARG A 489 14.00 -17.08 -7.70
CA ARG A 489 13.24 -17.38 -8.91
C ARG A 489 13.71 -18.67 -9.59
N LYS A 490 15.02 -18.90 -9.70
CA LYS A 490 15.63 -20.10 -10.33
C LYS A 490 15.23 -21.38 -9.62
N PHE A 491 14.98 -21.27 -8.32
CA PHE A 491 14.62 -22.40 -7.45
C PHE A 491 13.12 -22.49 -7.18
N ARG A 492 12.32 -21.70 -7.90
CA ARG A 492 10.85 -21.62 -7.76
C ARG A 492 10.37 -21.28 -6.34
N LEU A 493 11.14 -20.49 -5.61
CA LEU A 493 10.70 -19.82 -4.40
C LEU A 493 10.19 -18.43 -4.75
N ASN A 494 8.89 -18.20 -4.60
CA ASN A 494 8.18 -16.99 -4.96
C ASN A 494 7.94 -16.14 -3.71
N LEU A 495 8.40 -14.91 -3.69
CA LEU A 495 8.33 -14.04 -2.52
C LEU A 495 7.17 -13.04 -2.67
N ILE A 496 6.36 -12.94 -1.63
CA ILE A 496 5.31 -11.93 -1.48
C ILE A 496 5.60 -11.16 -0.20
N LEU A 497 6.10 -9.94 -0.35
CA LEU A 497 6.64 -9.13 0.75
C LEU A 497 5.76 -7.92 0.97
N ALA A 498 5.40 -7.64 2.22
CA ALA A 498 4.62 -6.47 2.56
C ALA A 498 5.27 -5.65 3.67
N ASN A 499 5.24 -4.32 3.54
CA ASN A 499 5.60 -3.39 4.59
C ASN A 499 4.79 -2.07 4.51
N GLN A 500 4.98 -1.19 5.49
CA GLN A 500 4.14 0.01 5.61
C GLN A 500 4.67 1.19 4.80
N TYR A 501 5.99 1.41 4.81
CA TYR A 501 6.67 2.47 4.06
C TYR A 501 8.12 2.06 3.75
N THR A 502 8.66 2.57 2.65
CA THR A 502 9.96 2.14 2.12
C THR A 502 11.13 2.45 3.05
N ALA A 503 11.09 3.60 3.75
CA ALA A 503 12.16 4.02 4.65
C ALA A 503 12.37 3.10 5.88
N GLN A 504 11.47 2.12 6.12
CA GLN A 504 11.68 1.05 7.11
C GLN A 504 12.79 0.08 6.70
N LEU A 505 13.13 0.05 5.43
CA LEU A 505 14.12 -0.87 4.85
C LEU A 505 15.44 -0.14 4.54
N PRO A 506 16.61 -0.77 4.75
CA PRO A 506 17.87 -0.26 4.24
C PRO A 506 17.81 0.00 2.72
N GLU A 507 18.51 1.03 2.26
CA GLU A 507 18.48 1.48 0.86
C GLU A 507 18.85 0.36 -0.13
N GLU A 508 19.82 -0.48 0.21
CA GLU A 508 20.23 -1.61 -0.62
C GLU A 508 19.12 -2.64 -0.81
N ILE A 509 18.35 -2.90 0.25
CA ILE A 509 17.20 -3.80 0.19
C ILE A 509 16.07 -3.20 -0.63
N GLN A 510 15.81 -1.89 -0.48
CA GLN A 510 14.83 -1.20 -1.32
C GLN A 510 15.16 -1.32 -2.81
N LYS A 511 16.42 -1.04 -3.18
CA LYS A 511 16.92 -1.19 -4.56
C LYS A 511 16.79 -2.62 -5.08
N ALA A 512 17.10 -3.59 -4.22
CA ALA A 512 16.97 -5.01 -4.59
C ALA A 512 15.51 -5.42 -4.80
N ILE A 513 14.57 -4.95 -3.98
CA ILE A 513 13.14 -5.20 -4.13
C ILE A 513 12.65 -4.62 -5.46
N PHE A 514 12.84 -3.33 -5.70
CA PHE A 514 12.35 -2.69 -6.93
C PHE A 514 13.01 -3.23 -8.21
N GLY A 515 14.27 -3.68 -8.12
CA GLY A 515 14.97 -4.30 -9.23
C GLY A 515 14.54 -5.73 -9.55
N ASN A 516 13.97 -6.48 -8.60
CA ASN A 516 13.64 -7.89 -8.76
C ASN A 516 12.13 -8.18 -8.67
N ALA A 517 11.32 -7.33 -8.01
CA ALA A 517 9.87 -7.52 -7.94
C ALA A 517 9.21 -7.12 -9.27
N GLY A 518 8.69 -8.11 -9.97
CA GLY A 518 7.95 -7.90 -11.22
C GLY A 518 6.55 -7.34 -10.99
N THR A 519 6.00 -7.51 -9.80
CA THR A 519 4.70 -6.98 -9.42
C THR A 519 4.84 -6.12 -8.17
N VAL A 520 4.32 -4.89 -8.23
CA VAL A 520 4.23 -3.96 -7.09
C VAL A 520 2.77 -3.56 -6.91
N VAL A 521 2.26 -3.74 -5.71
CA VAL A 521 0.89 -3.33 -5.33
C VAL A 521 0.99 -2.24 -4.28
N THR A 522 0.48 -1.08 -4.61
CA THR A 522 0.55 0.11 -3.75
C THR A 522 -0.84 0.50 -3.27
N PHE A 523 -1.07 0.40 -1.98
CA PHE A 523 -2.18 1.05 -1.29
C PHE A 523 -1.86 2.53 -1.03
N VAL A 524 -2.70 3.23 -0.25
CA VAL A 524 -2.38 4.60 0.15
C VAL A 524 -1.05 4.66 0.91
N VAL A 525 -0.18 5.58 0.49
CA VAL A 525 1.19 5.75 1.03
C VAL A 525 1.42 7.17 1.52
N GLY A 526 2.59 7.45 2.09
CA GLY A 526 3.06 8.79 2.39
C GLY A 526 3.60 9.52 1.16
N ALA A 527 3.86 10.82 1.30
CA ALA A 527 4.36 11.65 0.21
C ALA A 527 5.75 11.19 -0.30
N ASP A 528 6.64 10.80 0.61
CA ASP A 528 7.99 10.36 0.28
C ASP A 528 7.97 9.04 -0.50
N ASP A 529 7.18 8.07 -0.04
CA ASP A 529 6.98 6.80 -0.74
C ASP A 529 6.34 7.02 -2.12
N ALA A 530 5.35 7.93 -2.22
CA ALA A 530 4.70 8.25 -3.47
C ALA A 530 5.70 8.77 -4.51
N ASN A 531 6.63 9.66 -4.11
CA ASN A 531 7.67 10.18 -5.01
C ASN A 531 8.59 9.08 -5.54
N GLN A 532 8.95 8.11 -4.70
CA GLN A 532 9.76 6.96 -5.14
C GLN A 532 8.98 6.05 -6.08
N LEU A 533 7.71 5.77 -5.75
CA LEU A 533 6.84 4.86 -6.52
C LEU A 533 6.43 5.41 -7.89
N ILE A 534 6.32 6.73 -8.07
CA ILE A 534 5.99 7.34 -9.37
C ILE A 534 6.96 6.86 -10.46
N ASN A 535 8.26 6.84 -10.16
CA ASN A 535 9.27 6.37 -11.11
C ASN A 535 9.10 4.89 -11.44
N GLU A 536 8.79 4.07 -10.44
CA GLU A 536 8.57 2.63 -10.60
C GLU A 536 7.27 2.31 -11.37
N LEU A 537 6.26 3.18 -11.25
CA LEU A 537 4.96 3.07 -11.92
C LEU A 537 4.95 3.75 -13.30
N GLY A 538 6.12 4.09 -13.86
CA GLY A 538 6.25 4.61 -15.23
C GLY A 538 5.76 6.04 -15.41
N ASN A 539 5.73 6.86 -14.36
CA ASN A 539 5.31 8.27 -14.36
C ASN A 539 3.86 8.52 -14.84
N GLN A 540 2.99 7.50 -14.76
CA GLN A 540 1.59 7.63 -15.15
C GLN A 540 0.71 8.24 -14.04
N TYR A 541 1.21 8.24 -12.81
CA TYR A 541 0.52 8.70 -11.61
C TYR A 541 1.24 9.91 -11.02
N THR A 542 0.49 10.75 -10.32
CA THR A 542 1.03 11.87 -9.53
C THR A 542 1.17 11.48 -8.05
N GLN A 543 1.93 12.26 -7.29
CA GLN A 543 2.03 12.09 -5.83
C GLN A 543 0.64 12.11 -5.16
N ASP A 544 -0.20 13.07 -5.55
CA ASP A 544 -1.55 13.22 -5.03
C ASP A 544 -2.43 11.99 -5.33
N ASP A 545 -2.19 11.31 -6.45
CA ASP A 545 -2.93 10.10 -6.81
C ASP A 545 -2.68 8.97 -5.82
N LEU A 546 -1.42 8.75 -5.46
CA LEU A 546 -1.02 7.67 -4.55
C LEU A 546 -1.33 7.99 -3.08
N VAL A 547 -1.20 9.26 -2.68
CA VAL A 547 -1.55 9.72 -1.32
C VAL A 547 -3.06 9.80 -1.12
N GLY A 548 -3.82 10.05 -2.19
CA GLY A 548 -5.28 10.20 -2.19
C GLY A 548 -6.08 8.90 -2.37
N LEU A 549 -5.43 7.74 -2.46
CA LEU A 549 -6.11 6.45 -2.59
C LEU A 549 -7.07 6.20 -1.41
N GLY A 550 -8.24 5.66 -1.69
CA GLY A 550 -9.19 5.22 -0.68
C GLY A 550 -8.79 3.90 -0.02
N LYS A 551 -9.48 3.54 1.07
CA LYS A 551 -9.31 2.24 1.72
C LYS A 551 -9.63 1.12 0.72
N TYR A 552 -8.77 0.11 0.66
CA TYR A 552 -8.82 -1.02 -0.29
C TYR A 552 -8.63 -0.65 -1.77
N GLN A 553 -8.29 0.59 -2.09
CA GLN A 553 -7.88 0.95 -3.43
C GLN A 553 -6.38 0.73 -3.60
N VAL A 554 -6.00 0.26 -4.78
CA VAL A 554 -4.61 -0.03 -5.12
C VAL A 554 -4.26 0.49 -6.51
N VAL A 555 -3.00 0.86 -6.66
CA VAL A 555 -2.34 1.00 -7.96
C VAL A 555 -1.37 -0.16 -8.10
N THR A 556 -1.32 -0.76 -9.28
CA THR A 556 -0.52 -1.97 -9.51
C THR A 556 0.41 -1.81 -10.71
N LYS A 557 1.67 -2.20 -10.53
CA LYS A 557 2.61 -2.55 -11.58
C LYS A 557 2.59 -4.07 -11.70
N LEU A 558 2.16 -4.60 -12.82
CA LEU A 558 1.98 -6.04 -12.99
C LEU A 558 2.98 -6.63 -13.98
N SER A 559 3.49 -7.83 -13.66
CA SER A 559 4.10 -8.70 -14.66
C SER A 559 3.00 -9.46 -15.39
N ILE A 560 2.89 -9.26 -16.70
CA ILE A 560 1.92 -9.94 -17.57
C ILE A 560 2.67 -10.57 -18.73
N ASN A 561 2.67 -11.91 -18.82
CA ASN A 561 3.40 -12.66 -19.84
C ASN A 561 4.88 -12.24 -19.94
N GLY A 562 5.52 -11.96 -18.80
CA GLY A 562 6.91 -11.53 -18.72
C GLY A 562 7.17 -10.06 -19.07
N ARG A 563 6.15 -9.27 -19.37
CA ARG A 563 6.22 -7.82 -19.59
C ARG A 563 5.66 -7.09 -18.40
N ILE A 564 6.17 -5.89 -18.13
CA ILE A 564 5.65 -5.03 -17.07
C ILE A 564 4.55 -4.15 -17.67
N SER A 565 3.40 -4.11 -16.98
CA SER A 565 2.26 -3.24 -17.28
C SER A 565 1.87 -2.47 -16.02
N ASN A 566 1.55 -1.20 -16.17
CA ASN A 566 1.13 -0.30 -15.09
C ASN A 566 -0.35 0.03 -15.22
#